data_94b716c02bd7ad63aca73080612e10d2
#
_entry.id   94b716c02bd7ad63aca73080612e10d2
#
_cell.length_a   1.000
_cell.length_b   1.000
_cell.length_c   1.000
_cell.angle_alpha   90.00
_cell.angle_beta   90.00
_cell.angle_gamma   90.00
#
_symmetry.space_group_name_H-M   'P 1'
#
loop_
_entity.id
_entity.type
_entity.pdbx_description
1 polymer ?
#
loop_
_entity_poly.entity_id
_entity_poly.type
_entity_poly.pdbx_seq_one_letter_code
_entity_poly.pdbx_strand_id
1 'polypeptide(L)'
;YHSNGTIYEKNSFPGGHARSHNDNGFVFDEGIHVLHTKNKYILELLKKIGANLQFRERDAWIVSHGAMTRYPFQANTYGLPTDIVKDCLIGFIENDFTQTDKKKNYQDWTYYMFGKGIAEHFMIPYSKKFWGVDPKLLTTDWVNVRHPRPSLDEVITGAIQDQSKRFGINGNYRYPETYGFGNIAESLENA
;
A
#
# COMPACT_ATOMS: atom_id res chain seq x y z
N TYR A 1 1.51 29.68 -12.37
CA TYR A 1 0.35 30.51 -12.02
C TYR A 1 0.70 31.26 -10.74
N HIS A 2 1.00 32.58 -10.86
CA HIS A 2 1.06 33.48 -9.71
C HIS A 2 -0.37 33.90 -9.39
N SER A 3 -1.03 33.19 -8.50
CA SER A 3 -2.25 33.69 -7.90
C SER A 3 -1.87 34.47 -6.64
N ASN A 4 -2.32 35.71 -6.52
CA ASN A 4 -2.23 36.48 -5.27
C ASN A 4 -3.25 35.93 -4.25
N GLY A 5 -3.10 34.67 -3.91
CA GLY A 5 -3.95 33.99 -2.92
C GLY A 5 -3.34 34.07 -1.54
N THR A 6 -4.17 34.28 -0.53
CA THR A 6 -3.77 34.19 0.87
C THR A 6 -4.20 32.82 1.42
N ILE A 7 -3.26 32.10 2.02
CA ILE A 7 -3.54 30.83 2.70
C ILE A 7 -3.60 31.10 4.19
N TYR A 8 -4.69 30.68 4.83
CA TYR A 8 -4.86 30.75 6.28
C TYR A 8 -4.61 29.37 6.89
N GLU A 9 -3.63 29.27 7.77
CA GLU A 9 -3.29 28.04 8.50
C GLU A 9 -3.52 28.27 10.01
N LYS A 10 -4.14 27.31 10.67
CA LYS A 10 -4.43 27.34 12.11
C LYS A 10 -3.18 27.16 12.97
N ASN A 11 -2.28 26.30 12.49
CA ASN A 11 -1.04 25.98 13.19
C ASN A 11 0.09 26.94 12.80
N SER A 12 1.16 26.95 13.56
CA SER A 12 2.37 27.73 13.27
C SER A 12 3.29 27.12 12.23
N PHE A 13 2.86 26.09 11.55
CA PHE A 13 3.64 25.33 10.55
C PHE A 13 2.72 24.81 9.45
N PRO A 14 3.21 24.68 8.20
CA PRO A 14 2.46 24.17 7.07
C PRO A 14 2.37 22.63 7.06
N GLY A 15 1.58 22.11 6.14
CA GLY A 15 1.58 20.69 5.77
C GLY A 15 0.47 19.84 6.37
N GLY A 16 -0.26 20.33 7.38
CA GLY A 16 -1.33 19.53 8.01
C GLY A 16 -0.81 18.17 8.47
N HIS A 17 -1.48 17.09 8.09
CA HIS A 17 -1.03 15.73 8.43
C HIS A 17 0.21 15.25 7.65
N ALA A 18 0.67 15.96 6.64
CA ALA A 18 1.92 15.64 5.93
C ALA A 18 3.17 16.11 6.67
N ARG A 19 3.02 16.72 7.83
CA ARG A 19 4.15 17.20 8.64
C ARG A 19 4.93 16.07 9.31
N SER A 20 6.14 16.42 9.73
CA SER A 20 7.00 15.56 10.55
C SER A 20 7.34 16.25 11.88
N HIS A 21 7.59 15.46 12.90
CA HIS A 21 8.04 15.90 14.22
C HIS A 21 9.46 15.45 14.47
N ASN A 22 10.29 16.32 15.02
CA ASN A 22 11.61 15.96 15.51
C ASN A 22 11.56 15.85 17.04
N ASP A 23 11.94 14.68 17.54
CA ASP A 23 12.11 14.44 18.96
C ASP A 23 13.44 13.77 19.22
N ASN A 24 14.32 14.46 19.96
CA ASN A 24 15.67 13.99 20.33
C ASN A 24 16.51 13.49 19.15
N GLY A 25 16.38 14.13 17.97
CA GLY A 25 17.10 13.75 16.74
C GLY A 25 16.41 12.66 15.91
N PHE A 26 15.31 12.11 16.37
CA PHE A 26 14.45 11.21 15.60
C PHE A 26 13.33 11.99 14.91
N VAL A 27 13.05 11.62 13.66
CA VAL A 27 11.99 12.25 12.87
C VAL A 27 10.81 11.30 12.74
N PHE A 28 9.64 11.77 13.10
CA PHE A 28 8.37 11.03 13.05
C PHE A 28 7.36 11.76 12.18
N ASP A 29 6.86 11.10 11.14
CA ASP A 29 5.75 11.60 10.34
C ASP A 29 4.41 11.39 11.07
N GLU A 30 3.44 12.27 10.84
CA GLU A 30 2.07 12.05 11.31
C GLU A 30 1.37 10.96 10.46
N GLY A 31 1.70 9.70 10.73
CA GLY A 31 1.27 8.55 9.96
C GLY A 31 2.25 8.21 8.83
N ILE A 32 1.94 7.18 8.07
CA ILE A 32 2.80 6.70 6.99
C ILE A 32 2.58 7.55 5.74
N HIS A 33 3.55 8.38 5.40
CA HIS A 33 3.54 9.19 4.19
C HIS A 33 4.67 8.76 3.25
N VAL A 34 4.32 8.56 1.98
CA VAL A 34 5.27 8.25 0.91
C VAL A 34 4.76 8.85 -0.41
N LEU A 35 5.65 9.24 -1.30
CA LEU A 35 5.28 9.78 -2.60
C LEU A 35 5.33 8.70 -3.68
N HIS A 36 4.18 8.44 -4.28
CA HIS A 36 4.03 7.63 -5.49
C HIS A 36 3.65 8.55 -6.65
N THR A 37 4.60 8.91 -7.49
CA THR A 37 4.33 9.67 -8.71
C THR A 37 5.29 9.30 -9.82
N LYS A 38 4.76 9.30 -11.07
CA LYS A 38 5.52 9.23 -12.31
C LYS A 38 5.45 10.55 -13.09
N ASN A 39 4.74 11.55 -12.55
CA ASN A 39 4.59 12.84 -13.18
C ASN A 39 5.91 13.63 -13.13
N LYS A 40 6.51 13.84 -14.29
CA LYS A 40 7.80 14.53 -14.42
C LYS A 40 7.74 15.98 -13.89
N TYR A 41 6.63 16.69 -14.15
CA TYR A 41 6.46 18.06 -13.65
C TYR A 41 6.52 18.11 -12.11
N ILE A 42 5.83 17.20 -11.43
CA ILE A 42 5.87 17.12 -9.95
C ILE A 42 7.28 16.82 -9.44
N LEU A 43 7.98 15.88 -10.07
CA LEU A 43 9.34 15.54 -9.66
C LEU A 43 10.32 16.71 -9.88
N GLU A 44 10.20 17.42 -10.99
CA GLU A 44 11.02 18.60 -11.28
C GLU A 44 10.69 19.77 -10.34
N LEU A 45 9.41 20.00 -10.05
CA LEU A 45 8.98 20.99 -9.08
C LEU A 45 9.58 20.73 -7.70
N LEU A 46 9.45 19.52 -7.18
CA LEU A 46 9.97 19.13 -5.87
C LEU A 46 11.48 19.30 -5.80
N LYS A 47 12.20 18.94 -6.87
CA LYS A 47 13.64 19.17 -6.97
C LYS A 47 13.97 20.68 -6.98
N LYS A 48 13.21 21.48 -7.73
CA LYS A 48 13.41 22.94 -7.84
C LYS A 48 13.24 23.66 -6.50
N ILE A 49 12.29 23.24 -5.68
CA ILE A 49 12.05 23.84 -4.35
C ILE A 49 12.96 23.25 -3.25
N GLY A 50 13.90 22.37 -3.59
CA GLY A 50 14.85 21.79 -2.63
C GLY A 50 14.34 20.60 -1.83
N ALA A 51 13.14 20.10 -2.14
CA ALA A 51 12.64 18.84 -1.56
C ALA A 51 13.33 17.64 -2.25
N ASN A 52 14.53 17.31 -1.80
CA ASN A 52 15.33 16.21 -2.35
C ASN A 52 14.73 14.86 -1.96
N LEU A 53 14.28 14.13 -2.97
CA LEU A 53 13.62 12.85 -2.78
C LEU A 53 14.54 11.69 -3.15
N GLN A 54 14.70 10.75 -2.23
CA GLN A 54 15.34 9.47 -2.49
C GLN A 54 14.31 8.46 -3.00
N PHE A 55 14.73 7.65 -3.97
CA PHE A 55 14.01 6.46 -4.37
C PHE A 55 14.26 5.36 -3.33
N ARG A 56 13.18 4.77 -2.83
CA ARG A 56 13.22 3.69 -1.84
C ARG A 56 12.48 2.49 -2.39
N GLU A 57 13.05 1.35 -2.19
CA GLU A 57 12.39 0.07 -2.42
C GLU A 57 11.64 -0.35 -1.16
N ARG A 58 10.40 -0.82 -1.33
CA ARG A 58 9.61 -1.27 -0.19
C ARG A 58 10.06 -2.66 0.23
N ASP A 59 10.48 -2.78 1.47
CA ASP A 59 10.65 -4.05 2.17
C ASP A 59 9.56 -4.12 3.26
N ALA A 60 8.50 -4.85 2.97
CA ALA A 60 7.35 -4.96 3.85
C ALA A 60 7.01 -6.41 4.11
N TRP A 61 6.74 -6.72 5.37
CA TRP A 61 6.43 -8.05 5.86
C TRP A 61 5.05 -8.07 6.51
N ILE A 62 4.42 -9.22 6.43
CA ILE A 62 3.11 -9.49 7.02
C ILE A 62 3.30 -10.53 8.11
N VAL A 63 2.85 -10.19 9.32
CA VAL A 63 2.74 -11.15 10.43
C VAL A 63 1.33 -11.72 10.40
N SER A 64 1.21 -13.01 10.16
CA SER A 64 -0.07 -13.71 10.07
C SER A 64 0.09 -15.15 10.49
N HIS A 65 -0.91 -15.73 11.17
CA HIS A 65 -0.90 -17.14 11.60
C HIS A 65 0.36 -17.56 12.36
N GLY A 66 0.91 -16.65 13.19
CA GLY A 66 2.12 -16.90 13.99
C GLY A 66 3.43 -16.93 13.20
N ALA A 67 3.42 -16.57 11.92
CA ALA A 67 4.59 -16.56 11.06
C ALA A 67 4.72 -15.23 10.30
N MET A 68 5.83 -15.05 9.58
CA MET A 68 6.08 -13.88 8.74
C MET A 68 6.14 -14.29 7.27
N THR A 69 5.51 -13.51 6.41
CA THR A 69 5.62 -13.64 4.96
C THR A 69 5.79 -12.28 4.30
N ARG A 70 6.31 -12.24 3.07
CA ARG A 70 6.50 -10.97 2.36
C ARG A 70 5.17 -10.37 1.89
N TYR A 71 5.13 -9.06 1.85
CA TYR A 71 4.06 -8.31 1.16
C TYR A 71 4.25 -8.40 -0.38
N PRO A 72 3.18 -8.56 -1.17
CA PRO A 72 1.78 -8.69 -0.75
C PRO A 72 1.38 -10.15 -0.50
N PHE A 73 0.49 -10.39 0.47
CA PHE A 73 0.03 -11.72 0.87
C PHE A 73 -0.50 -12.57 -0.27
N GLN A 74 -1.27 -11.98 -1.19
CA GLN A 74 -1.89 -12.69 -2.31
C GLN A 74 -0.89 -13.31 -3.30
N ALA A 75 0.38 -12.93 -3.23
CA ALA A 75 1.44 -13.49 -4.05
C ALA A 75 2.55 -14.14 -3.22
N ASN A 76 2.46 -14.10 -1.88
CA ASN A 76 3.51 -14.59 -1.01
C ASN A 76 2.90 -15.26 0.23
N THR A 77 2.95 -16.57 0.25
CA THR A 77 2.51 -17.37 1.39
C THR A 77 3.62 -18.26 1.96
N TYR A 78 4.83 -18.17 1.39
CA TYR A 78 6.01 -18.87 1.91
C TYR A 78 6.30 -18.49 3.36
N GLY A 79 6.58 -19.49 4.19
CA GLY A 79 6.82 -19.32 5.63
C GLY A 79 5.58 -19.42 6.51
N LEU A 80 4.36 -19.38 5.94
CA LEU A 80 3.12 -19.62 6.69
C LEU A 80 2.92 -21.12 6.98
N PRO A 81 2.05 -21.46 7.96
CA PRO A 81 1.65 -22.84 8.19
C PRO A 81 1.16 -23.53 6.91
N THR A 82 1.51 -24.80 6.74
CA THR A 82 1.26 -25.56 5.49
C THR A 82 -0.22 -25.64 5.12
N ASP A 83 -1.11 -25.76 6.10
CA ASP A 83 -2.56 -25.76 5.91
C ASP A 83 -3.05 -24.44 5.31
N ILE A 84 -2.55 -23.30 5.79
CA ILE A 84 -2.86 -21.98 5.26
C ILE A 84 -2.36 -21.81 3.82
N VAL A 85 -1.11 -22.22 3.56
CA VAL A 85 -0.54 -22.20 2.20
C VAL A 85 -1.38 -23.04 1.24
N LYS A 86 -1.75 -24.26 1.66
CA LYS A 86 -2.59 -25.17 0.89
C LYS A 86 -3.96 -24.56 0.58
N ASP A 87 -4.64 -24.01 1.58
CA ASP A 87 -5.95 -23.39 1.40
C ASP A 87 -5.88 -22.20 0.42
N CYS A 88 -4.82 -21.38 0.51
CA CYS A 88 -4.60 -20.27 -0.40
C CYS A 88 -4.38 -20.75 -1.85
N LEU A 89 -3.56 -21.79 -2.05
CA LEU A 89 -3.30 -22.35 -3.37
C LEU A 89 -4.55 -22.98 -3.98
N ILE A 90 -5.22 -23.87 -3.25
CA ILE A 90 -6.43 -24.53 -3.72
C ILE A 90 -7.50 -23.49 -4.07
N GLY A 91 -7.77 -22.56 -3.15
CA GLY A 91 -8.77 -21.53 -3.35
C GLY A 91 -8.49 -20.62 -4.55
N PHE A 92 -7.21 -20.35 -4.86
CA PHE A 92 -6.83 -19.57 -6.03
C PHE A 92 -6.95 -20.34 -7.34
N ILE A 93 -6.56 -21.64 -7.35
CA ILE A 93 -6.61 -22.52 -8.52
C ILE A 93 -8.06 -22.86 -8.92
N GLU A 94 -8.88 -23.19 -7.92
CA GLU A 94 -10.28 -23.59 -8.15
C GLU A 94 -11.22 -22.39 -8.39
N ASN A 95 -10.70 -21.17 -8.27
CA ASN A 95 -11.53 -19.98 -8.40
C ASN A 95 -11.96 -19.74 -9.84
N ASP A 96 -13.28 -19.81 -10.07
CA ASP A 96 -13.89 -19.44 -11.36
C ASP A 96 -13.87 -17.92 -11.56
N PHE A 97 -12.80 -17.46 -12.14
CA PHE A 97 -12.55 -16.04 -12.41
C PHE A 97 -13.46 -15.44 -13.51
N THR A 98 -14.24 -16.26 -14.18
CA THR A 98 -15.11 -15.79 -15.31
C THR A 98 -16.42 -15.17 -14.84
N GLN A 99 -16.86 -15.44 -13.61
CA GLN A 99 -18.12 -14.99 -13.06
C GLN A 99 -18.06 -13.55 -12.55
N THR A 100 -18.26 -12.57 -13.45
CA THR A 100 -18.16 -11.14 -13.13
C THR A 100 -19.32 -10.56 -12.33
N ASP A 101 -20.51 -11.19 -12.36
CA ASP A 101 -21.76 -10.65 -11.82
C ASP A 101 -21.90 -10.73 -10.30
N LYS A 102 -20.96 -11.40 -9.62
CA LYS A 102 -21.01 -11.65 -8.17
C LYS A 102 -20.35 -10.57 -7.31
N LYS A 103 -19.82 -9.52 -7.90
CA LYS A 103 -19.06 -8.47 -7.16
C LYS A 103 -19.99 -7.36 -6.67
N LYS A 104 -20.73 -7.59 -5.61
CA LYS A 104 -21.62 -6.57 -5.04
C LYS A 104 -20.92 -5.62 -4.07
N ASN A 105 -19.83 -6.07 -3.45
CA ASN A 105 -19.08 -5.37 -2.41
C ASN A 105 -17.62 -5.85 -2.38
N TYR A 106 -16.80 -5.24 -1.51
CA TYR A 106 -15.39 -5.57 -1.42
C TYR A 106 -15.12 -7.02 -0.99
N GLN A 107 -15.93 -7.61 -0.10
CA GLN A 107 -15.78 -9.02 0.29
C GLN A 107 -15.99 -9.96 -0.90
N ASP A 108 -17.09 -9.77 -1.66
CA ASP A 108 -17.39 -10.57 -2.86
C ASP A 108 -16.26 -10.41 -3.89
N TRP A 109 -15.73 -9.19 -4.02
CA TRP A 109 -14.60 -8.89 -4.89
C TRP A 109 -13.33 -9.65 -4.48
N THR A 110 -13.04 -9.78 -3.17
CA THR A 110 -11.86 -10.54 -2.73
C THR A 110 -11.96 -12.03 -3.03
N TYR A 111 -13.13 -12.63 -2.84
CA TYR A 111 -13.37 -14.01 -3.25
C TYR A 111 -13.21 -14.20 -4.76
N TYR A 112 -13.78 -13.29 -5.54
CA TYR A 112 -13.65 -13.32 -6.99
C TYR A 112 -12.20 -13.18 -7.46
N MET A 113 -11.44 -12.27 -6.88
CA MET A 113 -10.08 -11.98 -7.33
C MET A 113 -9.05 -13.01 -6.86
N PHE A 114 -9.18 -13.49 -5.65
CA PHE A 114 -8.11 -14.25 -5.00
C PHE A 114 -8.52 -15.66 -4.55
N GLY A 115 -9.79 -16.00 -4.67
CA GLY A 115 -10.31 -17.27 -4.18
C GLY A 115 -10.47 -17.31 -2.66
N LYS A 116 -11.05 -18.42 -2.18
CA LYS A 116 -11.48 -18.55 -0.79
C LYS A 116 -10.32 -18.44 0.21
N GLY A 117 -9.24 -19.16 0.02
CA GLY A 117 -8.15 -19.21 0.99
C GLY A 117 -7.52 -17.83 1.25
N ILE A 118 -7.08 -17.12 0.20
CA ILE A 118 -6.49 -15.78 0.34
C ILE A 118 -7.50 -14.78 0.89
N ALA A 119 -8.77 -14.87 0.47
CA ALA A 119 -9.81 -13.99 0.98
C ALA A 119 -10.05 -14.16 2.48
N GLU A 120 -10.21 -15.39 2.97
CA GLU A 120 -10.53 -15.67 4.37
C GLU A 120 -9.32 -15.56 5.30
N HIS A 121 -8.14 -15.97 4.87
CA HIS A 121 -6.95 -15.93 5.72
C HIS A 121 -6.33 -14.53 5.81
N PHE A 122 -6.54 -13.67 4.83
CA PHE A 122 -5.92 -12.34 4.86
C PHE A 122 -6.80 -11.18 4.43
N MET A 123 -7.37 -11.16 3.21
CA MET A 123 -7.96 -9.94 2.66
C MET A 123 -9.15 -9.42 3.47
N ILE A 124 -10.04 -10.31 3.89
CA ILE A 124 -11.23 -9.96 4.68
C ILE A 124 -10.86 -9.50 6.10
N PRO A 125 -10.11 -10.29 6.90
CA PRO A 125 -9.74 -9.88 8.26
C PRO A 125 -8.85 -8.65 8.29
N TYR A 126 -7.92 -8.51 7.35
CA TYR A 126 -7.08 -7.32 7.22
C TYR A 126 -7.93 -6.08 6.90
N SER A 127 -8.83 -6.16 5.93
CA SER A 127 -9.68 -5.03 5.55
C SER A 127 -10.63 -4.63 6.67
N LYS A 128 -11.19 -5.59 7.39
CA LYS A 128 -12.03 -5.31 8.56
C LYS A 128 -11.24 -4.57 9.65
N LYS A 129 -10.00 -4.98 9.92
CA LYS A 129 -9.11 -4.29 10.86
C LYS A 129 -8.73 -2.89 10.37
N PHE A 130 -8.39 -2.76 9.08
CA PHE A 130 -7.90 -1.51 8.50
C PHE A 130 -8.98 -0.42 8.42
N TRP A 131 -10.18 -0.79 7.98
CA TRP A 131 -11.29 0.15 7.77
C TRP A 131 -12.22 0.28 8.99
N GLY A 132 -12.13 -0.63 9.95
CA GLY A 132 -13.01 -0.64 11.14
C GLY A 132 -14.47 -1.00 10.83
N VAL A 133 -14.78 -1.46 9.61
CA VAL A 133 -16.13 -1.82 9.17
C VAL A 133 -16.14 -3.18 8.47
N ASP A 134 -17.34 -3.78 8.35
CA ASP A 134 -17.50 -5.03 7.61
C ASP A 134 -17.17 -4.80 6.12
N PRO A 135 -16.26 -5.60 5.50
CA PRO A 135 -15.95 -5.52 4.08
C PRO A 135 -17.13 -5.64 3.13
N LYS A 136 -18.27 -6.19 3.57
CA LYS A 136 -19.54 -6.20 2.82
C LYS A 136 -20.12 -4.81 2.62
N LEU A 137 -19.77 -3.85 3.46
CA LEU A 137 -20.26 -2.47 3.38
C LEU A 137 -19.37 -1.58 2.49
N LEU A 138 -18.24 -2.09 2.04
CA LEU A 138 -17.30 -1.34 1.20
C LEU A 138 -17.61 -1.55 -0.29
N THR A 139 -17.54 -0.46 -1.07
CA THR A 139 -17.62 -0.52 -2.53
C THR A 139 -16.31 -1.03 -3.14
N THR A 140 -16.28 -1.27 -4.45
CA THR A 140 -15.11 -1.79 -5.17
C THR A 140 -14.48 -0.78 -6.13
N ASP A 141 -14.97 0.45 -6.19
CA ASP A 141 -14.56 1.46 -7.18
C ASP A 141 -13.07 1.86 -7.06
N TRP A 142 -12.49 1.72 -5.87
CA TRP A 142 -11.13 2.12 -5.55
C TRP A 142 -10.08 1.00 -5.66
N VAL A 143 -10.48 -0.27 -5.85
CA VAL A 143 -9.58 -1.43 -5.67
C VAL A 143 -8.75 -1.78 -6.90
N ASN A 144 -9.21 -1.51 -8.11
CA ASN A 144 -8.65 -2.04 -9.36
C ASN A 144 -7.17 -1.69 -9.60
N VAL A 145 -6.69 -0.55 -9.11
CA VAL A 145 -5.29 -0.10 -9.28
C VAL A 145 -4.41 -0.52 -8.11
N ARG A 146 -5.01 -0.75 -6.93
CA ARG A 146 -4.27 -0.94 -5.67
C ARG A 146 -3.99 -2.40 -5.34
N HIS A 147 -4.81 -3.31 -5.84
CA HIS A 147 -4.73 -4.74 -5.54
C HIS A 147 -4.70 -5.57 -6.84
N PRO A 148 -3.58 -5.54 -7.58
CA PRO A 148 -3.47 -6.35 -8.79
C PRO A 148 -3.58 -7.84 -8.43
N ARG A 149 -4.27 -8.58 -9.29
CA ARG A 149 -4.29 -10.04 -9.20
C ARG A 149 -2.93 -10.57 -9.65
N PRO A 150 -2.25 -11.39 -8.86
CA PRO A 150 -1.06 -12.10 -9.31
C PRO A 150 -1.44 -13.18 -10.33
N SER A 151 -0.49 -13.56 -11.17
CA SER A 151 -0.61 -14.74 -12.02
C SER A 151 -0.56 -16.02 -11.19
N LEU A 152 -1.02 -17.14 -11.74
CA LEU A 152 -0.93 -18.43 -11.06
C LEU A 152 0.53 -18.82 -10.77
N ASP A 153 1.44 -18.55 -11.71
CA ASP A 153 2.87 -18.78 -11.55
C ASP A 153 3.44 -17.99 -10.36
N GLU A 154 3.07 -16.72 -10.22
CA GLU A 154 3.49 -15.88 -9.09
C GLU A 154 2.97 -16.40 -7.75
N VAL A 155 1.73 -16.87 -7.69
CA VAL A 155 1.14 -17.44 -6.47
C VAL A 155 1.84 -18.75 -6.08
N ILE A 156 2.07 -19.64 -7.04
CA ILE A 156 2.78 -20.90 -6.80
C ILE A 156 4.22 -20.62 -6.37
N THR A 157 4.94 -19.77 -7.08
CA THR A 157 6.32 -19.40 -6.75
C THR A 157 6.42 -18.85 -5.33
N GLY A 158 5.53 -17.91 -4.97
CA GLY A 158 5.53 -17.30 -3.64
C GLY A 158 4.94 -18.18 -2.53
N ALA A 159 4.48 -19.39 -2.85
CA ALA A 159 4.11 -20.40 -1.87
C ALA A 159 5.27 -21.36 -1.56
N ILE A 160 6.14 -21.63 -2.53
CA ILE A 160 7.23 -22.62 -2.39
C ILE A 160 8.59 -22.00 -2.06
N GLN A 161 8.77 -20.71 -2.31
CA GLN A 161 10.03 -20.01 -2.01
C GLN A 161 9.81 -18.54 -1.65
N ASP A 162 10.75 -17.96 -0.91
CA ASP A 162 10.79 -16.51 -0.68
C ASP A 162 11.07 -15.78 -2.00
N GLN A 163 10.15 -14.90 -2.40
CA GLN A 163 10.35 -14.11 -3.61
C GLN A 163 10.41 -12.61 -3.29
N SER A 164 11.47 -11.97 -3.76
CA SER A 164 11.67 -10.53 -3.62
C SER A 164 10.97 -9.70 -4.69
N LYS A 165 10.24 -10.37 -5.61
CA LYS A 165 9.50 -9.67 -6.68
C LYS A 165 8.51 -8.68 -6.10
N ARG A 166 8.49 -7.48 -6.64
CA ARG A 166 7.62 -6.39 -6.19
C ARG A 166 6.38 -6.31 -7.04
N PHE A 167 5.26 -6.19 -6.36
CA PHE A 167 3.94 -6.20 -6.97
C PHE A 167 3.27 -4.83 -6.88
N GLY A 168 2.73 -4.37 -8.02
CA GLY A 168 1.90 -3.18 -8.08
C GLY A 168 2.63 -1.86 -7.83
N ILE A 169 1.84 -0.80 -7.65
CA ILE A 169 2.34 0.57 -7.43
C ILE A 169 3.05 0.76 -6.10
N ASN A 170 2.82 -0.12 -5.15
CA ASN A 170 3.38 -0.05 -3.80
C ASN A 170 4.75 -0.73 -3.66
N GLY A 171 5.34 -1.23 -4.76
CA GLY A 171 6.64 -1.90 -4.74
C GLY A 171 7.83 -0.98 -4.48
N ASN A 172 7.67 0.32 -4.75
CA ASN A 172 8.67 1.34 -4.48
C ASN A 172 7.99 2.69 -4.22
N TYR A 173 8.74 3.63 -3.65
CA TYR A 173 8.25 4.97 -3.33
C TYR A 173 9.40 5.98 -3.31
N ARG A 174 9.06 7.27 -3.21
CA ARG A 174 10.02 8.33 -2.90
C ARG A 174 9.74 8.89 -1.52
N TYR A 175 10.82 9.27 -0.84
CA TYR A 175 10.77 9.86 0.48
C TYR A 175 11.85 10.94 0.60
N PRO A 176 11.60 12.06 1.29
CA PRO A 176 12.62 13.09 1.50
C PRO A 176 13.88 12.52 2.16
N GLU A 177 15.03 13.02 1.76
CA GLU A 177 16.33 12.59 2.25
C GLU A 177 16.52 12.95 3.72
N THR A 178 15.98 14.10 4.11
CA THR A 178 16.09 14.68 5.46
C THR A 178 14.75 15.20 5.94
N TYR A 179 14.60 15.36 7.24
CA TYR A 179 13.47 16.01 7.94
C TYR A 179 12.09 15.38 7.73
N GLY A 180 12.02 14.13 7.25
CA GLY A 180 10.75 13.44 7.08
C GLY A 180 9.89 13.98 5.93
N PHE A 181 8.65 13.52 5.82
CA PHE A 181 7.75 13.89 4.74
C PHE A 181 7.33 15.38 4.80
N GLY A 182 7.35 15.99 6.01
CA GLY A 182 7.10 17.41 6.24
C GLY A 182 8.03 18.35 5.47
N ASN A 183 9.24 17.89 5.12
CA ASN A 183 10.19 18.65 4.30
C ASN A 183 9.57 19.15 2.99
N ILE A 184 8.63 18.43 2.40
CA ILE A 184 7.97 18.85 1.16
C ILE A 184 7.13 20.12 1.40
N ALA A 185 6.37 20.16 2.50
CA ALA A 185 5.53 21.32 2.82
C ALA A 185 6.39 22.54 3.19
N GLU A 186 7.43 22.33 3.99
CA GLU A 186 8.39 23.38 4.37
C GLU A 186 9.14 23.94 3.15
N SER A 187 9.57 23.06 2.24
CA SER A 187 10.23 23.47 0.99
C SER A 187 9.30 24.29 0.07
N LEU A 188 8.00 23.96 0.06
CA LEU A 188 7.00 24.74 -0.69
C LEU A 188 6.73 26.11 -0.06
N GLU A 189 6.73 26.22 1.27
CA GLU A 189 6.54 27.49 1.98
C GLU A 189 7.72 28.44 1.72
N ASN A 190 8.94 27.90 1.64
CA ASN A 190 10.17 28.68 1.47
C ASN A 190 10.49 29.03 0.00
N ALA A 191 9.69 28.57 -0.96
CA ALA A 191 9.94 28.76 -2.39
C ALA A 191 9.23 29.99 -2.97
#